data_f4bfb225310b3356af1f525106f0ad4c
#
_entry.id   f4bfb225310b3356af1f525106f0ad4c
#
_cell.length_a   1.000
_cell.length_b   1.000
_cell.length_c   1.000
_cell.angle_alpha   90.00
_cell.angle_beta   90.00
_cell.angle_gamma   90.00
#
_symmetry.space_group_name_H-M   'P 1'
#
loop_
_entity.id
_entity.type
_entity.pdbx_description
1 polymer ?
#
loop_
_entity_poly.entity_id
_entity_poly.type
_entity_poly.pdbx_seq_one_letter_code
_entity_poly.pdbx_strand_id
1 'polypeptide(L)'
;MSKELIRLSNCTMAFDSDVVLDNINLYINDQEFLTLLGPSGCGKTTTLRIIGGFQTPTQGDVFFDGVRINDVPPHKRAINTVFQRYALFPHLNVFENIAFGLRIPKVDPETKRKVKLPEQEIHDRVMEMLHVVNLNGFEKRSVSSLSGGQQQRVAIA
;
A
#
# COMPACT_ATOMS: atom_id res chain seq x y z
N MET A 1 12.71 -16.09 17.43
CA MET A 1 12.42 -14.65 17.49
C MET A 1 11.80 -14.27 16.15
N SER A 2 10.69 -13.53 16.15
CA SER A 2 10.11 -13.01 14.91
C SER A 2 11.10 -12.04 14.24
N LYS A 3 11.20 -12.10 12.91
CA LYS A 3 12.08 -11.23 12.13
C LYS A 3 11.50 -9.82 12.10
N GLU A 4 12.30 -8.81 12.46
CA GLU A 4 11.92 -7.41 12.28
C GLU A 4 11.81 -7.09 10.78
N LEU A 5 10.65 -6.61 10.34
CA LEU A 5 10.36 -6.30 8.94
C LEU A 5 10.46 -4.80 8.66
N ILE A 6 9.87 -3.97 9.54
CA ILE A 6 9.89 -2.50 9.40
C ILE A 6 10.45 -1.91 10.68
N ARG A 7 11.32 -0.91 10.54
CA ARG A 7 11.82 -0.11 11.66
C ARG A 7 11.86 1.37 11.30
N LEU A 8 11.30 2.19 12.17
CA LEU A 8 11.54 3.62 12.26
C LEU A 8 12.54 3.87 13.38
N SER A 9 13.58 4.63 13.08
CA SER A 9 14.65 4.96 14.05
C SER A 9 14.80 6.46 14.15
N ASN A 10 14.49 7.00 15.33
CA ASN A 10 14.57 8.43 15.66
C ASN A 10 13.85 9.32 14.62
N CYS A 11 12.71 8.86 14.10
CA CYS A 11 11.99 9.54 13.04
C CYS A 11 11.29 10.79 13.58
N THR A 12 11.66 11.94 13.06
CA THR A 12 10.98 13.22 13.28
C THR A 12 10.38 13.71 11.99
N MET A 13 9.17 14.24 12.04
CA MET A 13 8.50 14.88 10.92
C MET A 13 7.93 16.22 11.34
N ALA A 14 8.41 17.28 10.70
CA ALA A 14 7.92 18.64 10.87
C ALA A 14 7.35 19.17 9.56
N PHE A 15 6.29 19.96 9.65
CA PHE A 15 5.74 20.76 8.56
C PHE A 15 5.87 22.23 8.99
N ASP A 16 6.72 22.97 8.30
CA ASP A 16 7.11 24.32 8.67
C ASP A 16 7.60 24.36 10.15
N SER A 17 6.84 24.99 11.05
CA SER A 17 7.14 25.09 12.49
C SER A 17 6.52 23.95 13.33
N ASP A 18 5.61 23.16 12.76
CA ASP A 18 4.81 22.19 13.51
C ASP A 18 5.44 20.80 13.47
N VAL A 19 5.91 20.33 14.60
CA VAL A 19 6.42 18.96 14.75
C VAL A 19 5.25 18.00 14.98
N VAL A 20 5.00 17.13 13.98
CA VAL A 20 3.92 16.14 14.00
C VAL A 20 4.39 14.80 14.55
N LEU A 21 5.62 14.43 14.28
CA LEU A 21 6.30 13.26 14.87
C LEU A 21 7.60 13.73 15.50
N ASP A 22 7.83 13.40 16.75
CA ASP A 22 9.05 13.76 17.48
C ASP A 22 9.78 12.51 17.93
N ASN A 23 10.93 12.26 17.34
CA ASN A 23 11.86 11.18 17.70
C ASN A 23 11.19 9.79 17.86
N ILE A 24 10.31 9.43 16.93
CA ILE A 24 9.56 8.17 16.99
C ILE A 24 10.46 6.99 16.69
N ASN A 25 10.40 6.00 17.57
CA ASN A 25 11.01 4.69 17.41
C ASN A 25 9.92 3.63 17.40
N LEU A 26 9.82 2.88 16.30
CA LEU A 26 8.80 1.86 16.10
C LEU A 26 9.41 0.71 15.32
N TYR A 27 9.09 -0.52 15.69
CA TYR A 27 9.39 -1.70 14.88
C TYR A 27 8.14 -2.54 14.66
N ILE A 28 8.09 -3.23 13.54
CA ILE A 28 7.00 -4.15 13.16
C ILE A 28 7.68 -5.43 12.69
N ASN A 29 7.27 -6.54 13.29
CA ASN A 29 7.81 -7.85 12.93
C ASN A 29 7.07 -8.45 11.73
N ASP A 30 7.70 -9.42 11.09
CA ASP A 30 7.05 -10.22 10.06
C ASP A 30 5.83 -10.96 10.63
N GLN A 31 4.71 -10.96 9.88
CA GLN A 31 3.42 -11.52 10.27
C GLN A 31 2.78 -10.89 11.51
N GLU A 32 3.21 -9.71 11.92
CA GLU A 32 2.62 -8.97 13.03
C GLU A 32 1.42 -8.13 12.56
N PHE A 33 0.34 -8.15 13.33
CA PHE A 33 -0.78 -7.21 13.19
C PHE A 33 -0.62 -6.08 14.20
N LEU A 34 -0.20 -4.91 13.71
CA LEU A 34 -0.01 -3.71 14.53
C LEU A 34 -1.14 -2.71 14.34
N THR A 35 -1.67 -2.18 15.43
CA THR A 35 -2.67 -1.11 15.41
C THR A 35 -2.11 0.17 16.02
N LEU A 36 -2.17 1.29 15.25
CA LEU A 36 -1.83 2.61 15.74
C LEU A 36 -3.09 3.28 16.31
N LEU A 37 -3.13 3.53 17.61
CA LEU A 37 -4.24 4.19 18.31
C LEU A 37 -3.86 5.60 18.72
N GLY A 38 -4.85 6.48 18.81
CA GLY A 38 -4.67 7.85 19.27
C GLY A 38 -5.68 8.83 18.67
N PRO A 39 -5.79 10.05 19.20
CA PRO A 39 -6.71 11.08 18.73
C PRO A 39 -6.40 11.54 17.30
N SER A 40 -7.32 12.31 16.71
CA SER A 40 -7.07 12.94 15.41
C SER A 40 -5.88 13.89 15.53
N GLY A 41 -5.02 13.91 14.51
CA GLY A 41 -3.84 14.79 14.45
C GLY A 41 -2.58 14.27 15.17
N CYS A 42 -2.62 13.14 15.90
CA CYS A 42 -1.45 12.62 16.62
C CYS A 42 -0.40 11.90 15.75
N GLY A 43 -0.39 12.11 14.44
CA GLY A 43 0.68 11.61 13.56
C GLY A 43 0.49 10.20 12.97
N LYS A 44 -0.59 9.44 13.27
CA LYS A 44 -0.82 8.09 12.73
C LYS A 44 -0.72 8.00 11.21
N THR A 45 -1.45 8.87 10.52
CA THR A 45 -1.43 8.92 9.04
C THR A 45 -0.08 9.34 8.52
N THR A 46 0.62 10.24 9.20
CA THR A 46 1.97 10.68 8.85
C THR A 46 2.96 9.53 8.97
N THR A 47 2.89 8.75 10.05
CA THR A 47 3.71 7.54 10.25
C THR A 47 3.48 6.54 9.10
N LEU A 48 2.23 6.23 8.76
CA LEU A 48 1.91 5.33 7.65
C LEU A 48 2.40 5.87 6.30
N ARG A 49 2.31 7.18 6.06
CA ARG A 49 2.82 7.81 4.84
C ARG A 49 4.34 7.75 4.74
N ILE A 50 5.05 7.87 5.86
CA ILE A 50 6.50 7.73 5.92
C ILE A 50 6.88 6.28 5.60
N ILE A 51 6.22 5.29 6.21
CA ILE A 51 6.44 3.87 5.92
C ILE A 51 6.15 3.57 4.44
N GLY A 52 5.05 4.06 3.90
CA GLY A 52 4.67 3.89 2.49
C GLY A 52 5.52 4.68 1.49
N GLY A 53 6.38 5.60 1.95
CA GLY A 53 7.25 6.41 1.08
C GLY A 53 6.57 7.61 0.42
N PHE A 54 5.37 7.99 0.89
CA PHE A 54 4.66 9.19 0.42
C PHE A 54 5.17 10.46 1.11
N GLN A 55 5.94 10.31 2.18
CA GLN A 55 6.62 11.37 2.90
C GLN A 55 7.99 10.87 3.35
N THR A 56 8.99 11.76 3.30
CA THR A 56 10.33 11.49 3.86
C THR A 56 10.41 12.16 5.22
N PRO A 57 10.86 11.49 6.29
CA PRO A 57 11.01 12.10 7.58
C PRO A 57 12.03 13.26 7.52
N THR A 58 11.82 14.29 8.32
CA THR A 58 12.76 15.43 8.42
C THR A 58 14.09 14.99 9.04
N GLN A 59 14.03 14.03 9.99
CA GLN A 59 15.19 13.39 10.61
C GLN A 59 14.89 11.92 10.87
N GLY A 60 15.95 11.12 11.03
CA GLY A 60 15.85 9.70 11.31
C GLY A 60 15.71 8.85 10.06
N ASP A 61 15.61 7.55 10.28
CA ASP A 61 15.68 6.55 9.22
C ASP A 61 14.53 5.55 9.27
N VAL A 62 14.14 5.09 8.08
CA VAL A 62 13.15 4.03 7.87
C VAL A 62 13.84 2.84 7.22
N PHE A 63 13.65 1.68 7.79
CA PHE A 63 14.21 0.43 7.29
C PHE A 63 13.10 -0.55 6.92
N PHE A 64 13.31 -1.30 5.85
CA PHE A 64 12.52 -2.46 5.46
C PHE A 64 13.46 -3.64 5.27
N ASP A 65 13.23 -4.73 6.00
CA ASP A 65 14.08 -5.92 5.99
C ASP A 65 15.58 -5.60 6.18
N GLY A 66 15.88 -4.69 7.12
CA GLY A 66 17.24 -4.23 7.42
C GLY A 66 17.84 -3.25 6.41
N VAL A 67 17.16 -2.95 5.31
CA VAL A 67 17.62 -2.00 4.29
C VAL A 67 16.99 -0.64 4.50
N ARG A 68 17.79 0.43 4.53
CA ARG A 68 17.29 1.81 4.62
C ARG A 68 16.51 2.19 3.35
N ILE A 69 15.29 2.70 3.53
CA ILE A 69 14.36 3.00 2.43
C ILE A 69 13.90 4.45 2.34
N ASN A 70 14.55 5.41 3.04
CA ASN A 70 14.13 6.82 3.01
C ASN A 70 14.02 7.37 1.57
N ASP A 71 14.98 7.01 0.72
CA ASP A 71 15.10 7.51 -0.65
C ASP A 71 14.42 6.61 -1.70
N VAL A 72 13.75 5.54 -1.24
CA VAL A 72 13.04 4.61 -2.11
C VAL A 72 11.62 5.13 -2.33
N PRO A 73 11.21 5.45 -3.58
CA PRO A 73 9.87 5.95 -3.87
C PRO A 73 8.80 4.87 -3.63
N PRO A 74 7.52 5.26 -3.38
CA PRO A 74 6.44 4.33 -3.02
C PRO A 74 6.31 3.12 -3.95
N HIS A 75 6.36 3.34 -5.26
CA HIS A 75 6.18 2.30 -6.29
C HIS A 75 7.34 1.27 -6.36
N LYS A 76 8.44 1.52 -5.64
CA LYS A 76 9.57 0.58 -5.53
C LYS A 76 9.68 -0.08 -4.15
N ARG A 77 8.81 0.31 -3.19
CA ARG A 77 8.77 -0.34 -1.89
C ARG A 77 7.94 -1.62 -1.97
N ALA A 78 8.37 -2.66 -1.28
CA ALA A 78 7.59 -3.90 -1.12
C ALA A 78 6.49 -3.74 -0.06
N ILE A 79 5.75 -2.64 -0.12
CA ILE A 79 4.71 -2.23 0.85
C ILE A 79 3.49 -1.78 0.06
N ASN A 80 2.34 -2.34 0.38
CA ASN A 80 1.05 -1.90 -0.16
C ASN A 80 0.30 -1.03 0.85
N THR A 81 -0.38 0.00 0.37
CA THR A 81 -1.16 0.92 1.19
C THR A 81 -2.59 0.98 0.69
N VAL A 82 -3.55 0.72 1.58
CA VAL A 82 -4.97 0.99 1.32
C VAL A 82 -5.29 2.37 1.83
N PHE A 83 -5.66 3.29 0.94
CA PHE A 83 -5.98 4.67 1.30
C PHE A 83 -7.39 4.80 1.89
N GLN A 84 -7.58 5.79 2.76
CA GLN A 84 -8.88 6.09 3.37
C GLN A 84 -9.99 6.39 2.36
N ARG A 85 -9.66 6.94 1.18
CA ARG A 85 -10.55 7.15 0.04
C ARG A 85 -10.35 6.12 -1.08
N TYR A 86 -9.79 4.96 -0.74
CA TYR A 86 -9.59 3.75 -1.57
C TYR A 86 -8.76 3.94 -2.85
N ALA A 87 -8.57 5.16 -3.37
CA ALA A 87 -7.79 5.49 -4.57
C ALA A 87 -8.17 4.68 -5.82
N LEU A 88 -9.45 4.31 -5.96
CA LEU A 88 -9.95 3.63 -7.15
C LEU A 88 -9.99 4.58 -8.36
N PHE A 89 -9.73 4.06 -9.53
CA PHE A 89 -9.83 4.79 -10.80
C PHE A 89 -11.31 4.92 -11.19
N PRO A 90 -11.91 6.12 -11.14
CA PRO A 90 -13.35 6.27 -11.31
C PRO A 90 -13.83 6.01 -12.74
N HIS A 91 -12.95 6.09 -13.72
CA HIS A 91 -13.22 5.82 -15.15
C HIS A 91 -13.08 4.34 -15.53
N LEU A 92 -12.60 3.50 -14.62
CA LEU A 92 -12.47 2.06 -14.79
C LEU A 92 -13.60 1.33 -14.05
N ASN A 93 -14.02 0.18 -14.56
CA ASN A 93 -14.93 -0.72 -13.86
C ASN A 93 -14.21 -1.49 -12.73
N VAL A 94 -14.92 -2.34 -12.00
CA VAL A 94 -14.38 -3.13 -10.90
C VAL A 94 -13.25 -4.05 -11.39
N PHE A 95 -13.49 -4.81 -12.47
CA PHE A 95 -12.49 -5.71 -13.05
C PHE A 95 -11.21 -4.96 -13.43
N GLU A 96 -11.35 -3.85 -14.13
CA GLU A 96 -10.21 -3.06 -14.60
C GLU A 96 -9.41 -2.41 -13.46
N ASN A 97 -10.07 -2.01 -12.36
CA ASN A 97 -9.37 -1.53 -11.17
C ASN A 97 -8.47 -2.61 -10.57
N ILE A 98 -8.98 -3.82 -10.40
CA ILE A 98 -8.20 -4.95 -9.85
C ILE A 98 -7.11 -5.38 -10.85
N ALA A 99 -7.43 -5.47 -12.13
CA ALA A 99 -6.50 -5.86 -13.19
C ALA A 99 -5.37 -4.85 -13.42
N PHE A 100 -5.55 -3.59 -13.00
CA PHE A 100 -4.63 -2.50 -13.33
C PHE A 100 -3.19 -2.82 -12.94
N GLY A 101 -2.96 -3.24 -11.71
CA GLY A 101 -1.63 -3.60 -11.22
C GLY A 101 -1.02 -4.83 -11.91
N LEU A 102 -1.87 -5.79 -12.29
CA LEU A 102 -1.44 -7.01 -12.98
C LEU A 102 -1.01 -6.76 -14.43
N ARG A 103 -1.55 -5.73 -15.08
CA ARG A 103 -1.18 -5.32 -16.44
C ARG A 103 0.13 -4.56 -16.53
N ILE A 104 0.67 -4.09 -15.39
CA ILE A 104 1.96 -3.40 -15.37
C ILE A 104 3.07 -4.43 -15.60
N PRO A 105 3.91 -4.26 -16.66
CA PRO A 105 5.01 -5.18 -16.93
C PRO A 105 5.98 -5.24 -15.75
N LYS A 106 6.25 -6.44 -15.27
CA LYS A 106 7.29 -6.68 -14.25
C LYS A 106 8.63 -6.93 -14.92
N VAL A 107 9.71 -6.47 -14.29
CA VAL A 107 11.06 -6.80 -14.76
C VAL A 107 11.43 -8.15 -14.17
N ASP A 108 11.66 -9.11 -15.03
CA ASP A 108 12.20 -10.41 -14.65
C ASP A 108 13.57 -10.24 -13.99
N PRO A 109 13.80 -10.76 -12.78
CA PRO A 109 15.05 -10.55 -12.04
C PRO A 109 16.27 -11.19 -12.71
N GLU A 110 16.08 -12.28 -13.45
CA GLU A 110 17.17 -13.02 -14.11
C GLU A 110 17.47 -12.45 -15.50
N THR A 111 16.44 -12.32 -16.35
CA THR A 111 16.61 -11.91 -17.73
C THR A 111 16.65 -10.40 -17.93
N LYS A 112 16.27 -9.61 -16.91
CA LYS A 112 16.10 -8.14 -16.95
C LYS A 112 15.11 -7.66 -18.02
N ARG A 113 14.29 -8.56 -18.58
CA ARG A 113 13.27 -8.24 -19.58
C ARG A 113 11.96 -7.89 -18.92
N LYS A 114 11.18 -6.99 -19.56
CA LYS A 114 9.81 -6.69 -19.14
C LYS A 114 8.91 -7.83 -19.58
N VAL A 115 8.28 -8.50 -18.64
CA VAL A 115 7.32 -9.57 -18.85
C VAL A 115 5.93 -9.08 -18.48
N LYS A 116 4.96 -9.32 -19.36
CA LYS A 116 3.52 -9.08 -19.11
C LYS A 116 2.85 -10.41 -18.81
N LEU A 117 1.89 -10.39 -17.90
CA LEU A 117 1.02 -11.54 -17.69
C LEU A 117 0.08 -11.71 -18.89
N PRO A 118 -0.23 -12.96 -19.30
CA PRO A 118 -1.28 -13.23 -20.27
C PRO A 118 -2.65 -12.72 -19.77
N GLU A 119 -3.50 -12.20 -20.67
CA GLU A 119 -4.84 -11.69 -20.28
C GLU A 119 -5.73 -12.77 -19.63
N GLN A 120 -5.58 -14.04 -20.03
CA GLN A 120 -6.30 -15.13 -19.38
C GLN A 120 -5.90 -15.29 -17.91
N GLU A 121 -4.60 -15.23 -17.62
CA GLU A 121 -4.09 -15.32 -16.24
C GLU A 121 -4.54 -14.11 -15.40
N ILE A 122 -4.57 -12.90 -16.00
CA ILE A 122 -5.09 -11.71 -15.35
C ILE A 122 -6.56 -11.90 -15.02
N HIS A 123 -7.34 -12.40 -15.98
CA HIS A 123 -8.76 -12.67 -15.78
C HIS A 123 -8.99 -13.64 -14.60
N ASP A 124 -8.29 -14.76 -14.60
CA ASP A 124 -8.47 -15.80 -13.58
C ASP A 124 -8.11 -15.28 -12.18
N ARG A 125 -7.01 -14.53 -12.05
CA ARG A 125 -6.62 -13.89 -10.79
C ARG A 125 -7.63 -12.85 -10.30
N VAL A 126 -8.17 -12.02 -11.19
CA VAL A 126 -9.18 -11.03 -10.84
C VAL A 126 -10.47 -11.71 -10.37
N MET A 127 -10.91 -12.76 -11.04
CA MET A 127 -12.11 -13.50 -10.66
C MET A 127 -11.93 -14.20 -9.30
N GLU A 128 -10.76 -14.75 -9.03
CA GLU A 128 -10.41 -15.31 -7.73
C GLU A 128 -10.48 -14.24 -6.63
N MET A 129 -9.89 -13.07 -6.83
CA MET A 129 -9.94 -11.99 -5.85
C MET A 129 -11.37 -11.48 -5.62
N LEU A 130 -12.18 -11.34 -6.67
CA LEU A 130 -13.59 -11.01 -6.54
C LEU A 130 -14.35 -12.02 -5.70
N HIS A 131 -14.03 -13.30 -5.83
CA HIS A 131 -14.60 -14.35 -4.98
C HIS A 131 -14.18 -14.17 -3.51
N VAL A 132 -12.88 -13.97 -3.25
CA VAL A 132 -12.33 -13.78 -1.90
C VAL A 132 -12.97 -12.60 -1.18
N VAL A 133 -13.19 -11.47 -1.89
CA VAL A 133 -13.79 -10.27 -1.30
C VAL A 133 -15.32 -10.25 -1.37
N ASN A 134 -15.98 -11.35 -1.77
CA ASN A 134 -17.44 -11.47 -1.91
C ASN A 134 -18.06 -10.40 -2.82
N LEU A 135 -17.48 -10.20 -4.01
CA LEU A 135 -17.97 -9.29 -5.05
C LEU A 135 -18.20 -10.01 -6.39
N ASN A 136 -18.56 -11.29 -6.37
CA ASN A 136 -18.91 -12.03 -7.57
C ASN A 136 -20.06 -11.34 -8.34
N GLY A 137 -19.95 -11.23 -9.66
CA GLY A 137 -20.95 -10.59 -10.52
C GLY A 137 -20.87 -9.05 -10.52
N PHE A 138 -19.81 -8.47 -9.94
CA PHE A 138 -19.59 -7.02 -9.92
C PHE A 138 -18.55 -6.56 -10.96
N GLU A 139 -17.99 -7.46 -11.75
CA GLU A 139 -16.84 -7.23 -12.64
C GLU A 139 -17.03 -6.00 -13.54
N LYS A 140 -18.22 -5.87 -14.11
CA LYS A 140 -18.57 -4.82 -15.09
C LYS A 140 -19.15 -3.55 -14.46
N ARG A 141 -19.36 -3.53 -13.14
CA ARG A 141 -19.95 -2.36 -12.48
C ARG A 141 -18.95 -1.20 -12.41
N SER A 142 -19.48 0.01 -12.54
CA SER A 142 -18.71 1.21 -12.24
C SER A 142 -18.41 1.28 -10.74
N VAL A 143 -17.19 1.63 -10.37
CA VAL A 143 -16.81 1.79 -8.96
C VAL A 143 -17.57 2.91 -8.26
N SER A 144 -18.06 3.91 -9.01
CA SER A 144 -18.88 5.00 -8.48
C SER A 144 -20.26 4.55 -8.03
N SER A 145 -20.77 3.41 -8.52
CA SER A 145 -22.07 2.83 -8.14
C SER A 145 -21.98 1.96 -6.88
N LEU A 146 -20.80 1.74 -6.35
CA LEU A 146 -20.56 0.88 -5.20
C LEU A 146 -20.72 1.65 -3.89
N SER A 147 -21.17 0.94 -2.83
CA SER A 147 -21.10 1.46 -1.47
C SER A 147 -19.63 1.61 -1.01
N GLY A 148 -19.36 2.46 0.01
CA GLY A 148 -18.01 2.65 0.54
C GLY A 148 -17.32 1.34 0.96
N GLY A 149 -18.05 0.43 1.62
CA GLY A 149 -17.51 -0.88 1.99
C GLY A 149 -17.22 -1.79 0.78
N GLN A 150 -17.99 -1.67 -0.31
CA GLN A 150 -17.71 -2.38 -1.55
C GLN A 150 -16.47 -1.80 -2.25
N GLN A 151 -16.35 -0.46 -2.30
CA GLN A 151 -15.16 0.21 -2.84
C GLN A 151 -13.90 -0.17 -2.07
N GLN A 152 -13.98 -0.25 -0.74
CA GLN A 152 -12.86 -0.71 0.10
C GLN A 152 -12.43 -2.13 -0.26
N ARG A 153 -13.39 -3.04 -0.46
CA ARG A 153 -13.09 -4.42 -0.87
C ARG A 153 -12.45 -4.51 -2.25
N VAL A 154 -12.88 -3.68 -3.21
CA VAL A 154 -12.21 -3.57 -4.52
C VAL A 154 -10.77 -3.05 -4.37
N ALA A 155 -10.52 -2.10 -3.46
CA ALA A 155 -9.18 -1.56 -3.24
C ALA A 155 -8.21 -2.54 -2.54
N ILE A 156 -8.75 -3.53 -1.83
CA ILE A 156 -7.96 -4.59 -1.18
C ILE A 156 -7.67 -5.74 -2.14
N ALA A 157 -8.58 -6.01 -3.08
CA ALA A 157 -8.44 -7.06 -4.10
C ALA A 157 -7.38 -6.71 -5.14
#